data_c39f7450403f1267482c83aac940fd02
#
_entry.id   c39f7450403f1267482c83aac940fd02
#
_cell.length_a   1.000
_cell.length_b   1.000
_cell.length_c   1.000
_cell.angle_alpha   90.00
_cell.angle_beta   90.00
_cell.angle_gamma   90.00
#
_symmetry.space_group_name_H-M   'P 1'
#
loop_
_entity.id
_entity.type
_entity.pdbx_description
1 polymer ?
#
loop_
_entity_poly.entity_id
_entity_poly.type
_entity_poly.pdbx_seq_one_letter_code
_entity_poly.pdbx_strand_id
1 'polypeptide(L)'
;GTEAVISAIRLARGVTNNNDIIKFEGCYHGHSDSLLVQAGSGMATFGSPSSPGVPEDLTKHTLLCEYNNIEQLKICFEESSDIACIIIEPIAGNMGLVPASNEFLATCRELCDKHGALLIFDEVMSGFRASLKGASGILDVQADILTFGKVIGAGMPVGAFAASQEIMGHLSPEGKIYQAGTLSGN
;
A
#
# COMPACT_ATOMS: atom_id res chain seq x y z
N GLY A 1 2.35 11.56 -4.56
CA GLY A 1 1.77 10.31 -4.05
C GLY A 1 2.34 9.09 -4.74
N THR A 2 2.31 9.04 -6.07
CA THR A 2 2.80 7.86 -6.83
C THR A 2 4.23 7.46 -6.47
N GLU A 3 5.17 8.40 -6.42
CA GLU A 3 6.57 8.09 -6.07
C GLU A 3 6.71 7.62 -4.62
N ALA A 4 5.94 8.20 -3.70
CA ALA A 4 5.91 7.75 -2.31
C ALA A 4 5.43 6.30 -2.20
N VAL A 5 4.37 5.94 -2.92
CA VAL A 5 3.83 4.58 -2.96
C VAL A 5 4.82 3.60 -3.61
N ILE A 6 5.44 3.96 -4.73
CA ILE A 6 6.48 3.13 -5.37
C ILE A 6 7.61 2.83 -4.39
N SER A 7 8.06 3.85 -3.66
CA SER A 7 9.14 3.72 -2.68
C SER A 7 8.74 2.86 -1.49
N ALA A 8 7.52 3.04 -0.97
CA ALA A 8 6.98 2.25 0.13
C ALA A 8 6.86 0.76 -0.23
N ILE A 9 6.34 0.44 -1.42
CA ILE A 9 6.23 -0.95 -1.90
C ILE A 9 7.62 -1.57 -2.10
N ARG A 10 8.57 -0.83 -2.70
CA ARG A 10 9.95 -1.31 -2.85
C ARG A 10 10.60 -1.58 -1.49
N LEU A 11 10.38 -0.70 -0.52
CA LEU A 11 10.86 -0.87 0.85
C LEU A 11 10.26 -2.13 1.47
N ALA A 12 8.94 -2.31 1.40
CA ALA A 12 8.26 -3.49 1.92
C ALA A 12 8.80 -4.78 1.33
N ARG A 13 8.93 -4.85 0.00
CA ARG A 13 9.52 -6.02 -0.69
C ARG A 13 10.95 -6.29 -0.25
N GLY A 14 11.76 -5.26 -0.12
CA GLY A 14 13.16 -5.41 0.29
C GLY A 14 13.34 -5.82 1.75
N VAL A 15 12.47 -5.36 2.65
CA VAL A 15 12.49 -5.72 4.07
C VAL A 15 12.02 -7.16 4.29
N THR A 16 10.93 -7.55 3.64
CA THR A 16 10.33 -8.89 3.79
C THR A 16 11.01 -9.95 2.94
N ASN A 17 11.75 -9.54 1.91
CA ASN A 17 12.29 -10.41 0.85
C ASN A 17 11.20 -11.20 0.12
N ASN A 18 9.98 -10.66 0.04
CA ASN A 18 8.81 -11.20 -0.65
C ASN A 18 8.42 -10.28 -1.82
N ASN A 19 7.59 -10.76 -2.76
CA ASN A 19 7.30 -10.05 -4.00
C ASN A 19 5.85 -9.58 -4.14
N ASP A 20 4.90 -10.35 -3.62
CA ASP A 20 3.48 -10.12 -3.87
C ASP A 20 2.92 -9.00 -3.00
N ILE A 21 2.00 -8.25 -3.55
CA ILE A 21 1.29 -7.19 -2.85
C ILE A 21 -0.21 -7.45 -2.91
N ILE A 22 -0.91 -7.18 -1.83
CA ILE A 22 -2.38 -7.17 -1.79
C ILE A 22 -2.85 -5.72 -1.86
N LYS A 23 -3.73 -5.42 -2.80
CA LYS A 23 -4.47 -4.15 -2.86
C LYS A 23 -5.96 -4.41 -2.96
N PHE A 24 -6.77 -3.38 -2.79
CA PHE A 24 -8.23 -3.51 -2.76
C PHE A 24 -8.89 -2.82 -3.94
N GLU A 25 -9.99 -3.42 -4.42
CA GLU A 25 -10.84 -2.83 -5.44
C GLU A 25 -11.34 -1.46 -4.99
N GLY A 26 -11.36 -0.51 -5.93
CA GLY A 26 -11.76 0.86 -5.66
C GLY A 26 -10.70 1.75 -5.00
N CYS A 27 -9.65 1.18 -4.40
CA CYS A 27 -8.51 1.94 -3.90
C CYS A 27 -7.59 2.39 -5.03
N TYR A 28 -7.11 3.64 -4.94
CA TYR A 28 -6.16 4.22 -5.88
C TYR A 28 -4.84 4.58 -5.21
N HIS A 29 -3.75 4.04 -5.71
CA HIS A 29 -2.42 4.17 -5.13
C HIS A 29 -1.40 4.79 -6.11
N GLY A 30 -1.85 5.67 -6.98
CA GLY A 30 -1.03 6.24 -8.03
C GLY A 30 -1.01 5.37 -9.29
N HIS A 31 -0.15 5.74 -10.24
CA HIS A 31 -0.14 5.15 -11.58
C HIS A 31 1.10 4.30 -11.88
N SER A 32 1.70 3.68 -10.86
CA SER A 32 2.71 2.64 -11.07
C SER A 32 2.09 1.45 -11.80
N ASP A 33 2.78 0.91 -12.79
CA ASP A 33 2.28 -0.19 -13.61
C ASP A 33 1.83 -1.40 -12.78
N SER A 34 2.56 -1.73 -11.72
CA SER A 34 2.21 -2.82 -10.80
C SER A 34 0.88 -2.62 -10.06
N LEU A 35 0.35 -1.40 -10.03
CA LEU A 35 -0.89 -1.06 -9.33
C LEU A 35 -2.06 -0.80 -10.27
N LEU A 36 -1.80 -0.75 -11.59
CA LEU A 36 -2.83 -0.62 -12.61
C LEU A 36 -3.40 -1.99 -12.97
N VAL A 37 -4.12 -2.57 -12.04
CA VAL A 37 -4.71 -3.90 -12.11
C VAL A 37 -6.23 -3.85 -11.97
N GLN A 38 -6.90 -4.81 -12.60
CA GLN A 38 -8.33 -5.06 -12.47
C GLN A 38 -8.56 -6.50 -12.02
N ALA A 39 -9.72 -6.76 -11.42
CA ALA A 39 -10.09 -8.09 -10.96
C ALA A 39 -10.12 -9.09 -12.11
N GLY A 40 -9.64 -10.31 -11.82
CA GLY A 40 -9.87 -11.47 -12.65
C GLY A 40 -11.25 -12.09 -12.41
N SER A 41 -11.48 -13.29 -12.95
CA SER A 41 -12.77 -14.00 -12.84
C SER A 41 -12.95 -14.81 -11.54
N GLY A 42 -11.98 -14.77 -10.62
CA GLY A 42 -11.99 -15.52 -9.36
C GLY A 42 -12.19 -14.66 -8.13
N MET A 43 -12.38 -15.30 -6.95
CA MET A 43 -12.66 -14.61 -5.69
C MET A 43 -11.47 -13.82 -5.10
N ALA A 44 -10.26 -14.30 -5.29
CA ALA A 44 -9.02 -13.56 -5.03
C ALA A 44 -8.05 -13.99 -6.13
N THR A 45 -7.63 -13.10 -6.99
CA THR A 45 -6.82 -13.44 -8.14
C THR A 45 -5.70 -12.44 -8.34
N PHE A 46 -4.59 -12.92 -8.89
CA PHE A 46 -3.60 -12.02 -9.45
C PHE A 46 -4.26 -11.15 -10.52
N GLY A 47 -4.08 -9.82 -10.39
CA GLY A 47 -4.74 -8.86 -11.26
C GLY A 47 -4.20 -8.91 -12.69
N SER A 48 -5.09 -8.71 -13.66
CA SER A 48 -4.70 -8.43 -15.04
C SER A 48 -4.51 -6.92 -15.25
N PRO A 49 -3.72 -6.47 -16.24
CA PRO A 49 -3.56 -5.05 -16.53
C PRO A 49 -4.91 -4.34 -16.76
N SER A 50 -5.12 -3.20 -16.09
CA SER A 50 -6.31 -2.36 -16.26
C SER A 50 -6.13 -1.24 -17.29
N SER A 51 -4.93 -1.08 -17.85
CA SER A 51 -4.59 -0.06 -18.82
C SER A 51 -3.79 -0.63 -19.99
N PRO A 52 -4.09 -0.23 -21.23
CA PRO A 52 -3.18 -0.45 -22.36
C PRO A 52 -1.80 0.10 -22.03
N GLY A 53 -0.75 -0.60 -22.47
CA GLY A 53 0.64 -0.20 -22.24
C GLY A 53 1.25 -0.77 -20.95
N VAL A 54 0.48 -1.42 -20.09
CA VAL A 54 0.98 -2.13 -18.91
C VAL A 54 1.19 -3.60 -19.27
N PRO A 55 2.44 -4.10 -19.26
CA PRO A 55 2.73 -5.52 -19.48
C PRO A 55 2.19 -6.40 -18.35
N GLU A 56 1.69 -7.59 -18.66
CA GLU A 56 1.20 -8.56 -17.67
C GLU A 56 2.27 -8.92 -16.63
N ASP A 57 3.52 -9.01 -17.03
CA ASP A 57 4.64 -9.30 -16.13
C ASP A 57 4.80 -8.28 -14.99
N LEU A 58 4.30 -7.06 -15.14
CA LEU A 58 4.36 -6.03 -14.09
C LEU A 58 3.19 -6.13 -13.10
N THR A 59 2.12 -6.81 -13.45
CA THR A 59 0.93 -6.99 -12.61
C THR A 59 0.83 -8.35 -11.93
N LYS A 60 1.63 -9.33 -12.36
CA LYS A 60 1.59 -10.71 -11.86
C LYS A 60 1.88 -10.89 -10.37
N HIS A 61 2.41 -9.86 -9.72
CA HIS A 61 2.71 -9.82 -8.29
C HIS A 61 1.72 -8.96 -7.51
N THR A 62 0.53 -8.70 -8.07
CA THR A 62 -0.49 -7.90 -7.40
C THR A 62 -1.78 -8.69 -7.29
N LEU A 63 -2.14 -9.06 -6.06
CA LEU A 63 -3.42 -9.67 -5.73
C LEU A 63 -4.44 -8.57 -5.48
N LEU A 64 -5.62 -8.75 -6.06
CA LEU A 64 -6.73 -7.83 -5.87
C LEU A 64 -7.82 -8.49 -5.03
N CYS A 65 -8.28 -7.78 -4.02
CA CYS A 65 -9.29 -8.21 -3.06
C CYS A 65 -10.40 -7.15 -2.98
N GLU A 66 -11.63 -7.56 -2.70
CA GLU A 66 -12.70 -6.62 -2.40
C GLU A 66 -12.44 -5.87 -1.09
N TYR A 67 -12.73 -4.58 -1.10
CA TYR A 67 -12.60 -3.74 0.08
C TYR A 67 -13.60 -4.13 1.18
N ASN A 68 -13.15 -4.28 2.42
CA ASN A 68 -13.93 -4.77 3.55
C ASN A 68 -14.37 -6.25 3.47
N ASN A 69 -13.77 -7.06 2.59
CA ASN A 69 -14.06 -8.50 2.48
C ASN A 69 -12.97 -9.33 3.18
N ILE A 70 -13.24 -9.71 4.44
CA ILE A 70 -12.31 -10.46 5.29
C ILE A 70 -12.02 -11.86 4.72
N GLU A 71 -13.02 -12.53 4.15
CA GLU A 71 -12.84 -13.89 3.64
C GLU A 71 -11.95 -13.91 2.39
N GLN A 72 -12.14 -12.96 1.47
CA GLN A 72 -11.22 -12.82 0.33
C GLN A 72 -9.81 -12.48 0.77
N LEU A 73 -9.64 -11.62 1.78
CA LEU A 73 -8.33 -11.29 2.31
C LEU A 73 -7.60 -12.51 2.86
N LYS A 74 -8.29 -13.39 3.60
CA LYS A 74 -7.73 -14.66 4.08
C LYS A 74 -7.30 -15.56 2.91
N ILE A 75 -8.14 -15.68 1.88
CA ILE A 75 -7.83 -16.47 0.68
C ILE A 75 -6.55 -15.95 0.01
N CYS A 76 -6.31 -14.64 -0.08
CA CYS A 76 -5.07 -14.10 -0.63
C CYS A 76 -3.82 -14.65 0.08
N PHE A 77 -3.86 -14.76 1.42
CA PHE A 77 -2.76 -15.32 2.20
C PHE A 77 -2.66 -16.85 2.14
N GLU A 78 -3.72 -17.53 1.76
CA GLU A 78 -3.69 -18.99 1.50
C GLU A 78 -3.11 -19.29 0.10
N GLU A 79 -3.39 -18.43 -0.89
CA GLU A 79 -2.94 -18.60 -2.26
C GLU A 79 -1.48 -18.20 -2.50
N SER A 80 -0.92 -17.30 -1.69
CA SER A 80 0.47 -16.87 -1.81
C SER A 80 1.18 -16.87 -0.46
N SER A 81 2.34 -17.52 -0.43
CA SER A 81 3.30 -17.44 0.68
C SER A 81 4.35 -16.35 0.49
N ASP A 82 4.26 -15.55 -0.57
CA ASP A 82 5.25 -14.54 -0.99
C ASP A 82 4.73 -13.09 -0.80
N ILE A 83 3.78 -12.90 0.13
CA ILE A 83 3.17 -11.59 0.39
C ILE A 83 4.18 -10.67 1.09
N ALA A 84 4.57 -9.58 0.41
CA ALA A 84 5.41 -8.54 0.97
C ALA A 84 4.62 -7.54 1.80
N CYS A 85 3.44 -7.15 1.31
CA CYS A 85 2.62 -6.15 2.00
C CYS A 85 1.15 -6.17 1.58
N ILE A 86 0.33 -5.63 2.46
CA ILE A 86 -0.99 -5.08 2.14
C ILE A 86 -0.84 -3.57 1.96
N ILE A 87 -1.40 -3.01 0.88
CA ILE A 87 -1.56 -1.56 0.74
C ILE A 87 -3.05 -1.21 0.71
N ILE A 88 -3.45 -0.27 1.56
CA ILE A 88 -4.85 0.14 1.72
C ILE A 88 -4.98 1.65 1.93
N GLU A 89 -5.97 2.28 1.28
CA GLU A 89 -6.47 3.57 1.76
C GLU A 89 -7.36 3.29 2.99
N PRO A 90 -6.99 3.71 4.19
CA PRO A 90 -7.82 3.43 5.39
C PRO A 90 -9.17 4.14 5.33
N ILE A 91 -9.26 5.20 4.54
CA ILE A 91 -10.50 5.86 4.12
C ILE A 91 -10.40 6.04 2.60
N ALA A 92 -11.07 5.17 1.87
CA ALA A 92 -10.98 5.15 0.41
C ALA A 92 -11.74 6.32 -0.21
N GLY A 93 -10.98 7.33 -0.68
CA GLY A 93 -11.54 8.56 -1.24
C GLY A 93 -12.14 8.38 -2.62
N ASN A 94 -11.52 7.55 -3.46
CA ASN A 94 -11.89 7.43 -4.87
C ASN A 94 -13.16 6.62 -5.13
N MET A 95 -13.64 5.86 -4.17
CA MET A 95 -14.89 5.10 -4.28
C MET A 95 -16.07 5.74 -3.51
N GLY A 96 -15.99 7.02 -3.18
CA GLY A 96 -17.07 7.78 -2.54
C GLY A 96 -16.93 7.92 -1.02
N LEU A 97 -15.71 7.98 -0.51
CA LEU A 97 -15.39 8.15 0.91
C LEU A 97 -15.87 6.95 1.75
N VAL A 98 -15.35 5.78 1.45
CA VAL A 98 -15.67 4.54 2.17
C VAL A 98 -14.58 4.27 3.20
N PRO A 99 -14.89 4.24 4.51
CA PRO A 99 -13.92 3.83 5.54
C PRO A 99 -13.77 2.31 5.55
N ALA A 100 -12.56 1.85 5.85
CA ALA A 100 -12.35 0.47 6.25
C ALA A 100 -13.01 0.23 7.60
N SER A 101 -13.64 -0.94 7.78
CA SER A 101 -14.18 -1.32 9.08
C SER A 101 -13.04 -1.65 10.05
N ASN A 102 -13.25 -1.42 11.35
CA ASN A 102 -12.26 -1.73 12.37
C ASN A 102 -11.90 -3.22 12.36
N GLU A 103 -12.87 -4.11 12.15
CA GLU A 103 -12.65 -5.55 12.05
C GLU A 103 -11.76 -5.91 10.85
N PHE A 104 -12.02 -5.28 9.70
CA PHE A 104 -11.21 -5.50 8.50
C PHE A 104 -9.77 -5.04 8.68
N LEU A 105 -9.55 -3.85 9.24
CA LEU A 105 -8.20 -3.36 9.53
C LEU A 105 -7.47 -4.20 10.59
N ALA A 106 -8.19 -4.65 11.61
CA ALA A 106 -7.62 -5.56 12.61
C ALA A 106 -7.19 -6.88 11.96
N THR A 107 -8.01 -7.44 11.05
CA THR A 107 -7.67 -8.64 10.29
C THR A 107 -6.47 -8.40 9.36
N CYS A 108 -6.39 -7.25 8.68
CA CYS A 108 -5.20 -6.88 7.88
C CYS A 108 -3.93 -6.91 8.75
N ARG A 109 -3.99 -6.32 9.94
CA ARG A 109 -2.85 -6.29 10.88
C ARG A 109 -2.47 -7.69 11.35
N GLU A 110 -3.44 -8.47 11.80
CA GLU A 110 -3.23 -9.85 12.28
C GLU A 110 -2.58 -10.73 11.20
N LEU A 111 -3.09 -10.67 9.97
CA LEU A 111 -2.54 -11.47 8.87
C LEU A 111 -1.13 -11.00 8.48
N CYS A 112 -0.87 -9.70 8.44
CA CYS A 112 0.48 -9.19 8.23
C CYS A 112 1.44 -9.70 9.31
N ASP A 113 1.08 -9.59 10.59
CA ASP A 113 1.92 -10.05 11.70
C ASP A 113 2.19 -11.56 11.64
N LYS A 114 1.16 -12.34 11.35
CA LYS A 114 1.25 -13.81 11.27
C LYS A 114 2.15 -14.28 10.13
N HIS A 115 2.13 -13.59 9.00
CA HIS A 115 2.84 -14.02 7.78
C HIS A 115 4.13 -13.22 7.53
N GLY A 116 4.50 -12.28 8.40
CA GLY A 116 5.69 -11.44 8.24
C GLY A 116 5.60 -10.45 7.08
N ALA A 117 4.38 -10.09 6.67
CA ALA A 117 4.11 -9.04 5.70
C ALA A 117 4.01 -7.67 6.37
N LEU A 118 4.14 -6.57 5.61
CA LEU A 118 3.98 -5.22 6.13
C LEU A 118 2.63 -4.62 5.75
N LEU A 119 2.03 -3.86 6.67
CA LEU A 119 0.82 -3.11 6.41
C LEU A 119 1.19 -1.67 6.02
N ILE A 120 0.75 -1.25 4.82
CA ILE A 120 0.95 0.11 4.30
C ILE A 120 -0.39 0.84 4.31
N PHE A 121 -0.48 1.95 5.04
CA PHE A 121 -1.60 2.89 4.90
C PHE A 121 -1.25 3.94 3.85
N ASP A 122 -2.03 3.97 2.78
CA ASP A 122 -1.99 5.06 1.82
C ASP A 122 -2.81 6.24 2.36
N GLU A 123 -2.12 7.16 2.99
CA GLU A 123 -2.65 8.38 3.57
C GLU A 123 -2.54 9.59 2.60
N VAL A 124 -2.35 9.34 1.32
CA VAL A 124 -2.25 10.42 0.32
C VAL A 124 -3.52 11.26 0.27
N MET A 125 -4.71 10.66 0.52
CA MET A 125 -5.97 11.40 0.66
C MET A 125 -6.28 11.81 2.09
N SER A 126 -6.08 10.94 3.05
CA SER A 126 -6.52 11.10 4.45
C SER A 126 -5.48 11.79 5.36
N GLY A 127 -4.20 11.70 5.00
CA GLY A 127 -3.11 12.27 5.77
C GLY A 127 -3.25 13.78 5.96
N PHE A 128 -3.18 14.26 7.20
CA PHE A 128 -3.39 15.65 7.62
C PHE A 128 -4.76 16.25 7.22
N ARG A 129 -5.68 15.40 6.76
CA ARG A 129 -7.05 15.79 6.39
C ARG A 129 -8.07 15.20 7.35
N ALA A 130 -7.99 13.89 7.65
CA ALA A 130 -8.89 13.24 8.59
C ALA A 130 -8.63 13.71 10.05
N SER A 131 -7.37 13.88 10.40
CA SER A 131 -6.90 14.46 11.66
C SER A 131 -5.46 14.99 11.47
N LEU A 132 -4.89 15.62 12.50
CA LEU A 132 -3.47 16.03 12.50
C LEU A 132 -2.52 14.82 12.30
N LYS A 133 -2.94 13.64 12.72
CA LYS A 133 -2.19 12.37 12.54
C LYS A 133 -2.74 11.53 11.38
N GLY A 134 -3.51 12.13 10.46
CA GLY A 134 -4.17 11.41 9.38
C GLY A 134 -5.28 10.47 9.86
N ALA A 135 -5.63 9.47 9.06
CA ALA A 135 -6.54 8.41 9.47
C ALA A 135 -5.94 7.57 10.62
N SER A 136 -4.62 7.40 10.65
CA SER A 136 -3.91 6.73 11.75
C SER A 136 -4.16 7.36 13.13
N GLY A 137 -4.60 8.61 13.18
CA GLY A 137 -4.94 9.30 14.43
C GLY A 137 -6.35 9.01 14.97
N ILE A 138 -7.20 8.37 14.18
CA ILE A 138 -8.59 8.05 14.51
C ILE A 138 -8.92 6.56 14.40
N LEU A 139 -7.94 5.74 14.05
CA LEU A 139 -8.03 4.28 13.91
C LEU A 139 -7.24 3.60 15.03
N ASP A 140 -7.70 2.44 15.45
CA ASP A 140 -7.05 1.64 16.50
C ASP A 140 -5.89 0.80 15.96
N VAL A 141 -5.76 0.65 14.64
CA VAL A 141 -4.73 -0.14 13.97
C VAL A 141 -3.59 0.76 13.50
N GLN A 142 -2.36 0.33 13.72
CA GLN A 142 -1.16 1.00 13.25
C GLN A 142 -0.60 0.29 12.03
N ALA A 143 -0.22 1.06 11.00
CA ALA A 143 0.51 0.55 9.84
C ALA A 143 2.02 0.58 10.10
N ASP A 144 2.75 -0.28 9.37
CA ASP A 144 4.22 -0.31 9.38
C ASP A 144 4.80 0.83 8.54
N ILE A 145 4.13 1.15 7.43
CA ILE A 145 4.54 2.22 6.50
C ILE A 145 3.35 3.11 6.21
N LEU A 146 3.60 4.42 6.18
CA LEU A 146 2.64 5.44 5.81
C LEU A 146 3.10 6.14 4.53
N THR A 147 2.19 6.44 3.60
CA THR A 147 2.48 7.25 2.42
C THR A 147 1.64 8.52 2.42
N PHE A 148 2.24 9.64 2.03
CA PHE A 148 1.64 10.96 2.03
C PHE A 148 1.83 11.66 0.68
N GLY A 149 0.95 12.62 0.42
CA GLY A 149 0.98 13.45 -0.77
C GLY A 149 -0.07 14.55 -0.68
N LYS A 150 -0.53 15.03 -1.82
CA LYS A 150 -1.60 16.05 -1.90
C LYS A 150 -1.41 17.19 -0.91
N VAL A 151 -2.18 17.21 0.18
CA VAL A 151 -2.25 18.33 1.13
C VAL A 151 -0.92 18.70 1.78
N ILE A 152 -0.01 17.72 1.99
CA ILE A 152 1.31 18.02 2.57
C ILE A 152 2.15 18.94 1.70
N GLY A 153 1.89 18.94 0.40
CA GLY A 153 2.60 19.80 -0.55
C GLY A 153 2.08 21.24 -0.59
N ALA A 154 0.91 21.53 0.00
CA ALA A 154 0.27 22.86 -0.04
C ALA A 154 0.24 23.47 -1.46
N GLY A 155 -0.01 22.64 -2.48
CA GLY A 155 0.01 23.03 -3.90
C GLY A 155 1.32 22.67 -4.63
N MET A 156 2.37 22.30 -3.91
CA MET A 156 3.64 21.84 -4.50
C MET A 156 3.62 20.33 -4.75
N PRO A 157 4.41 19.83 -5.73
CA PRO A 157 4.48 18.39 -6.07
C PRO A 157 5.32 17.62 -5.06
N VAL A 158 4.77 17.35 -3.88
CA VAL A 158 5.44 16.66 -2.78
C VAL A 158 4.80 15.28 -2.55
N GLY A 159 5.63 14.29 -2.30
CA GLY A 159 5.27 12.98 -1.77
C GLY A 159 6.25 12.59 -0.66
N ALA A 160 5.75 11.86 0.33
CA ALA A 160 6.56 11.34 1.41
C ALA A 160 6.09 9.95 1.81
N PHE A 161 7.01 9.15 2.36
CA PHE A 161 6.67 7.92 3.06
C PHE A 161 7.47 7.85 4.36
N ALA A 162 6.94 7.17 5.34
CA ALA A 162 7.51 7.07 6.67
C ALA A 162 7.26 5.68 7.26
N ALA A 163 8.21 5.22 8.06
CA ALA A 163 8.12 3.98 8.81
C ALA A 163 8.96 4.08 10.10
N SER A 164 9.05 3.01 10.87
CA SER A 164 9.96 2.93 12.00
C SER A 164 11.43 3.09 11.56
N GLN A 165 12.29 3.50 12.46
CA GLN A 165 13.73 3.60 12.18
C GLN A 165 14.31 2.26 11.72
N GLU A 166 13.84 1.15 12.26
CA GLU A 166 14.24 -0.19 11.88
C GLU A 166 13.95 -0.45 10.39
N ILE A 167 12.73 -0.20 9.93
CA ILE A 167 12.34 -0.37 8.53
C ILE A 167 13.08 0.62 7.63
N MET A 168 13.13 1.91 8.01
CA MET A 168 13.80 2.94 7.21
C MET A 168 15.30 2.72 7.09
N GLY A 169 15.95 2.09 8.07
CA GLY A 169 17.38 1.75 8.03
C GLY A 169 17.77 0.76 6.91
N HIS A 170 16.80 0.12 6.27
CA HIS A 170 17.04 -0.69 5.07
C HIS A 170 17.27 0.13 3.79
N LEU A 171 16.97 1.44 3.82
CA LEU A 171 17.21 2.33 2.68
C LEU A 171 18.68 2.75 2.58
N SER A 172 19.15 2.91 1.34
CA SER A 172 20.47 3.49 1.05
C SER A 172 20.57 4.94 1.59
N PRO A 173 21.71 5.36 2.17
CA PRO A 173 23.02 4.67 2.20
C PRO A 173 23.21 3.69 3.37
N GLU A 174 22.36 3.70 4.39
CA GLU A 174 22.47 2.82 5.56
C GLU A 174 22.17 1.36 5.19
N GLY A 175 21.14 1.13 4.41
CA GLY A 175 20.75 -0.18 3.87
C GLY A 175 21.05 -0.31 2.37
N LYS A 176 20.49 -1.37 1.78
CA LYS A 176 20.74 -1.72 0.37
C LYS A 176 19.59 -1.33 -0.56
N ILE A 177 18.44 -0.96 -0.03
CA ILE A 177 17.24 -0.66 -0.83
C ILE A 177 17.39 0.75 -1.41
N TYR A 178 17.41 0.85 -2.73
CA TYR A 178 17.63 2.11 -3.41
C TYR A 178 16.36 2.98 -3.45
N GLN A 179 16.50 4.21 -3.00
CA GLN A 179 15.55 5.29 -3.20
C GLN A 179 16.35 6.58 -3.40
N ALA A 180 15.99 7.35 -4.42
CA ALA A 180 16.58 8.66 -4.67
C ALA A 180 15.59 9.54 -5.43
N GLY A 181 15.73 10.84 -5.25
CA GLY A 181 15.02 11.87 -5.98
C GLY A 181 15.85 13.15 -5.97
N THR A 182 16.03 13.78 -7.14
CA THR A 182 16.86 14.98 -7.28
C THR A 182 16.44 16.10 -6.32
N LEU A 183 15.14 16.21 -6.02
CA LEU A 183 14.59 17.23 -5.14
C LEU A 183 14.28 16.72 -3.73
N SER A 184 14.66 15.47 -3.40
CA SER A 184 14.43 14.92 -2.07
C SER A 184 15.25 15.70 -1.03
N GLY A 185 14.56 16.22 -0.01
CA GLY A 185 15.17 17.02 1.05
C GLY A 185 15.44 18.49 0.69
N ASN A 186 14.99 18.94 -0.46
CA ASN A 186 15.15 20.33 -0.87
C ASN A 186 14.05 21.23 -0.28
#